data_0375b092c30085b705f5c2fa74fd46c9
#
_entry.id   0375b092c30085b705f5c2fa74fd46c9
#
_cell.length_a   1.000
_cell.length_b   1.000
_cell.length_c   1.000
_cell.angle_alpha   90.00
_cell.angle_beta   90.00
_cell.angle_gamma   90.00
#
_symmetry.space_group_name_H-M   'P 1'
#
loop_
_entity.id
_entity.type
_entity.pdbx_description
1 polymer ?
#
loop_
_entity_poly.entity_id
_entity_poly.type
_entity_poly.pdbx_seq_one_letter_code
_entity_poly.pdbx_strand_id
1 'polypeptide(L)'
;MKKTLRKLFMLVLCLVCMTGCGNKEKGELNLYTWDGMFPPEILEGFEKETGYKINFSHFDYDEDMLAKLEETEGGDYDLVIADDYIIEVVIAEGLSQKLDTSKLKNYEQYNPVFMSQFYDPKNEYTVPYAAGIPLIVYNPAATDVEIKGYEDLWNPALEDNVALIGNYRVINGITLKTLGESFNTENLDNIKKAGEKLLKLAPNVRVINDSNTQDFILSGEVAAGFFYSSQVVAAKMANADLKIVHPKEGLGFGIMASFIPSKAPNADAAYAFLDYINQQENAAKCYEYIGYYCANKGAEDLISAEMKEFLVLPADAAAGEIIQNVSTEAEELHSEIWSQFRNACE
;
A
#
# COMPACT_ATOMS: atom_id res chain seq x y z
N MET A 1 70.04 -18.15 -13.18
CA MET A 1 69.09 -18.33 -12.06
C MET A 1 68.39 -17.08 -11.61
N LYS A 2 68.99 -15.88 -11.43
CA LYS A 2 68.26 -14.66 -10.96
C LYS A 2 67.23 -14.07 -11.95
N LYS A 3 67.40 -14.24 -13.27
CA LYS A 3 66.47 -13.74 -14.28
C LYS A 3 65.22 -14.61 -14.44
N THR A 4 65.32 -15.90 -14.19
CA THR A 4 64.20 -16.85 -14.25
C THR A 4 63.29 -16.73 -13.02
N LEU A 5 63.86 -16.47 -11.86
CA LEU A 5 63.12 -16.28 -10.62
C LEU A 5 62.31 -14.98 -10.63
N ARG A 6 62.85 -13.93 -11.30
CA ARG A 6 62.15 -12.62 -11.44
C ARG A 6 60.98 -12.70 -12.40
N LYS A 7 61.02 -13.53 -13.43
CA LYS A 7 59.89 -13.79 -14.35
C LYS A 7 58.80 -14.63 -13.71
N LEU A 8 59.19 -15.60 -12.86
CA LEU A 8 58.23 -16.42 -12.12
C LEU A 8 57.49 -15.62 -11.03
N PHE A 9 58.18 -14.66 -10.38
CA PHE A 9 57.57 -13.79 -9.38
C PHE A 9 56.63 -12.77 -10.01
N MET A 10 56.90 -12.28 -11.24
CA MET A 10 56.03 -11.39 -12.00
C MET A 10 54.77 -12.12 -12.53
N LEU A 11 54.92 -13.42 -12.89
CA LEU A 11 53.79 -14.24 -13.35
C LEU A 11 52.83 -14.60 -12.19
N VAL A 12 53.35 -14.82 -10.99
CA VAL A 12 52.53 -15.08 -9.79
C VAL A 12 51.84 -13.82 -9.29
N LEU A 13 52.47 -12.64 -9.43
CA LEU A 13 51.85 -11.38 -9.04
C LEU A 13 50.72 -10.97 -10.00
N CYS A 14 50.76 -11.35 -11.28
CA CYS A 14 49.69 -11.14 -12.24
C CYS A 14 48.52 -12.10 -12.05
N LEU A 15 48.70 -13.29 -11.47
CA LEU A 15 47.61 -14.24 -11.17
C LEU A 15 46.82 -13.86 -9.92
N VAL A 16 47.42 -13.10 -8.97
CA VAL A 16 46.75 -12.67 -7.74
C VAL A 16 45.85 -11.44 -7.97
N CYS A 17 46.03 -10.71 -9.07
CA CYS A 17 45.19 -9.54 -9.42
C CYS A 17 43.93 -9.88 -10.23
N MET A 18 43.65 -11.17 -10.52
CA MET A 18 42.45 -11.58 -11.24
C MET A 18 41.36 -12.21 -10.36
N THR A 19 41.48 -12.18 -9.04
CA THR A 19 40.36 -12.40 -8.14
C THR A 19 39.68 -11.06 -7.87
N GLY A 20 39.27 -10.38 -8.93
CA GLY A 20 38.25 -9.36 -8.84
C GLY A 20 36.95 -10.06 -8.40
N CYS A 21 36.47 -9.78 -7.22
CA CYS A 21 35.09 -10.04 -6.83
C CYS A 21 34.15 -9.26 -7.76
N GLY A 22 34.00 -9.69 -8.99
CA GLY A 22 32.85 -9.39 -9.78
C GLY A 22 31.74 -10.30 -9.29
N ASN A 23 30.71 -9.80 -8.66
CA ASN A 23 29.47 -10.55 -8.49
C ASN A 23 29.12 -11.13 -9.86
N LYS A 24 29.11 -12.47 -9.98
CA LYS A 24 28.58 -13.11 -11.19
C LYS A 24 27.10 -12.70 -11.26
N GLU A 25 26.69 -12.19 -12.40
CA GLU A 25 25.27 -12.00 -12.68
C GLU A 25 24.53 -13.30 -12.41
N LYS A 26 23.56 -13.26 -11.49
CA LYS A 26 22.76 -14.43 -11.10
C LYS A 26 21.53 -14.64 -11.98
N GLY A 27 21.18 -13.64 -12.79
CA GLY A 27 19.97 -13.61 -13.59
C GLY A 27 19.18 -12.34 -13.38
N GLU A 28 17.94 -12.37 -13.78
CA GLU A 28 17.04 -11.22 -13.74
C GLU A 28 15.87 -11.47 -12.78
N LEU A 29 15.34 -10.38 -12.21
CA LEU A 29 14.07 -10.30 -11.49
C LEU A 29 13.10 -9.48 -12.35
N ASN A 30 12.07 -10.10 -12.86
CA ASN A 30 10.96 -9.40 -13.52
C ASN A 30 9.95 -8.96 -12.45
N LEU A 31 10.07 -7.71 -12.02
CA LEU A 31 9.24 -7.10 -10.99
C LEU A 31 8.08 -6.34 -11.63
N TYR A 32 6.84 -6.61 -11.20
CA TYR A 32 5.63 -6.00 -11.74
C TYR A 32 4.77 -5.40 -10.63
N THR A 33 4.63 -4.09 -10.61
CA THR A 33 3.86 -3.33 -9.61
C THR A 33 3.62 -1.91 -10.14
N TRP A 34 2.98 -1.05 -9.36
CA TRP A 34 2.84 0.37 -9.72
C TRP A 34 4.18 1.09 -9.80
N ASP A 35 4.23 2.18 -10.54
CA ASP A 35 5.40 3.06 -10.54
C ASP A 35 5.59 3.72 -9.16
N GLY A 36 6.83 4.04 -8.80
CA GLY A 36 7.13 4.74 -7.56
C GLY A 36 7.00 3.92 -6.26
N MET A 37 6.93 2.58 -6.35
CA MET A 37 6.79 1.72 -5.16
C MET A 37 8.09 1.55 -4.34
N PHE A 38 9.24 1.87 -4.92
CA PHE A 38 10.53 1.70 -4.27
C PHE A 38 11.43 2.92 -4.49
N PRO A 39 12.17 3.37 -3.46
CA PRO A 39 13.21 4.36 -3.68
C PRO A 39 14.33 3.77 -4.55
N PRO A 40 14.96 4.58 -5.47
CA PRO A 40 15.99 4.10 -6.38
C PRO A 40 17.15 3.36 -5.70
N GLU A 41 17.56 3.82 -4.52
CA GLU A 41 18.65 3.19 -3.75
C GLU A 41 18.32 1.78 -3.26
N ILE A 42 17.04 1.42 -3.11
CA ILE A 42 16.61 0.05 -2.76
C ILE A 42 16.79 -0.87 -3.97
N LEU A 43 16.38 -0.44 -5.15
CA LEU A 43 16.53 -1.23 -6.37
C LEU A 43 18.02 -1.42 -6.73
N GLU A 44 18.80 -0.35 -6.72
CA GLU A 44 20.24 -0.38 -6.98
C GLU A 44 21.00 -1.21 -5.92
N GLY A 45 20.60 -1.07 -4.66
CA GLY A 45 21.17 -1.82 -3.53
C GLY A 45 20.94 -3.31 -3.67
N PHE A 46 19.74 -3.74 -4.05
CA PHE A 46 19.41 -5.13 -4.33
C PHE A 46 20.28 -5.72 -5.44
N GLU A 47 20.40 -5.03 -6.58
CA GLU A 47 21.24 -5.48 -7.70
C GLU A 47 22.70 -5.65 -7.27
N LYS A 48 23.22 -4.69 -6.52
CA LYS A 48 24.61 -4.69 -6.04
C LYS A 48 24.87 -5.80 -5.03
N GLU A 49 23.95 -6.02 -4.09
CA GLU A 49 24.11 -7.01 -3.02
C GLU A 49 23.94 -8.42 -3.53
N THR A 50 22.91 -8.65 -4.36
CA THR A 50 22.51 -10.00 -4.74
C THR A 50 23.12 -10.47 -6.07
N GLY A 51 23.40 -9.54 -7.00
CA GLY A 51 23.85 -9.84 -8.36
C GLY A 51 22.69 -10.16 -9.33
N TYR A 52 21.43 -10.09 -8.90
CA TYR A 52 20.29 -10.09 -9.82
C TYR A 52 20.11 -8.71 -10.44
N LYS A 53 19.63 -8.66 -11.67
CA LYS A 53 19.20 -7.43 -12.36
C LYS A 53 17.69 -7.28 -12.26
N ILE A 54 17.19 -6.07 -12.06
CA ILE A 54 15.75 -5.80 -12.01
C ILE A 54 15.26 -5.35 -13.37
N ASN A 55 14.32 -6.10 -13.94
CA ASN A 55 13.46 -5.68 -15.04
C ASN A 55 12.15 -5.19 -14.43
N PHE A 56 12.02 -3.88 -14.29
CA PHE A 56 10.84 -3.26 -13.71
C PHE A 56 9.78 -3.03 -14.79
N SER A 57 8.57 -3.52 -14.53
CA SER A 57 7.36 -3.23 -15.30
C SER A 57 6.30 -2.64 -14.38
N HIS A 58 5.46 -1.77 -14.90
CA HIS A 58 4.38 -1.19 -14.09
C HIS A 58 3.02 -1.35 -14.78
N PHE A 59 1.99 -1.26 -13.97
CA PHE A 59 0.60 -1.12 -14.35
C PHE A 59 -0.01 0.10 -13.63
N ASP A 60 -1.10 0.62 -14.17
CA ASP A 60 -1.87 1.70 -13.55
C ASP A 60 -3.07 1.14 -12.77
N TYR A 61 -3.68 0.06 -13.26
CA TYR A 61 -4.85 -0.58 -12.68
C TYR A 61 -4.60 -2.07 -12.45
N ASP A 62 -5.07 -2.59 -11.33
CA ASP A 62 -4.92 -4.01 -10.95
C ASP A 62 -5.61 -4.95 -11.93
N GLU A 63 -6.70 -4.50 -12.56
CA GLU A 63 -7.41 -5.27 -13.58
C GLU A 63 -6.56 -5.48 -14.84
N ASP A 64 -5.75 -4.50 -15.24
CA ASP A 64 -4.81 -4.63 -16.35
C ASP A 64 -3.68 -5.60 -15.99
N MET A 65 -3.22 -5.57 -14.73
CA MET A 65 -2.26 -6.54 -14.21
C MET A 65 -2.82 -7.95 -14.25
N LEU A 66 -4.06 -8.17 -13.77
CA LEU A 66 -4.72 -9.47 -13.81
C LEU A 66 -4.84 -10.00 -15.23
N ALA A 67 -5.38 -9.20 -16.17
CA ALA A 67 -5.51 -9.58 -17.58
C ALA A 67 -4.16 -9.98 -18.19
N LYS A 68 -3.07 -9.29 -17.80
CA LYS A 68 -1.72 -9.63 -18.26
C LYS A 68 -1.20 -10.95 -17.68
N LEU A 69 -1.51 -11.24 -16.41
CA LEU A 69 -1.16 -12.54 -15.81
C LEU A 69 -1.95 -13.69 -16.47
N GLU A 70 -3.22 -13.48 -16.80
CA GLU A 70 -4.05 -14.48 -17.49
C GLU A 70 -3.48 -14.86 -18.87
N GLU A 71 -3.03 -13.87 -19.66
CA GLU A 71 -2.44 -14.10 -20.98
C GLU A 71 -1.28 -15.10 -20.98
N THR A 72 -0.43 -15.06 -19.94
CA THR A 72 0.82 -15.82 -19.86
C THR A 72 0.84 -16.82 -18.71
N GLU A 73 -0.28 -16.95 -17.99
CA GLU A 73 -0.37 -17.70 -16.73
C GLU A 73 0.72 -17.25 -15.73
N GLY A 74 1.06 -15.95 -15.75
CA GLY A 74 2.07 -15.34 -14.91
C GLY A 74 3.52 -15.59 -15.35
N GLY A 75 3.76 -16.20 -16.53
CA GLY A 75 5.09 -16.60 -16.98
C GLY A 75 6.04 -15.49 -17.38
N ASP A 76 5.61 -14.24 -17.41
CA ASP A 76 6.44 -13.09 -17.75
C ASP A 76 7.06 -12.40 -16.51
N TYR A 77 6.54 -12.68 -15.31
CA TYR A 77 6.92 -11.99 -14.09
C TYR A 77 7.37 -12.96 -12.99
N ASP A 78 8.29 -12.49 -12.15
CA ASP A 78 8.81 -13.27 -11.03
C ASP A 78 8.18 -12.85 -9.70
N LEU A 79 7.87 -11.57 -9.56
CA LEU A 79 7.24 -10.99 -8.37
C LEU A 79 6.23 -9.92 -8.78
N VAL A 80 5.05 -9.99 -8.20
CA VAL A 80 3.99 -9.00 -8.35
C VAL A 80 3.62 -8.45 -6.99
N ILE A 81 3.37 -7.13 -6.92
CA ILE A 81 2.76 -6.47 -5.75
C ILE A 81 1.51 -5.79 -6.24
N ALA A 82 0.38 -6.12 -5.61
CA ALA A 82 -0.95 -5.66 -6.01
C ALA A 82 -1.85 -5.48 -4.77
N ASP A 83 -3.03 -4.91 -4.96
CA ASP A 83 -4.01 -4.73 -3.90
C ASP A 83 -4.70 -6.05 -3.54
N ASP A 84 -5.16 -6.13 -2.31
CA ASP A 84 -5.75 -7.31 -1.69
C ASP A 84 -6.97 -7.87 -2.42
N TYR A 85 -7.86 -7.00 -2.92
CA TYR A 85 -9.09 -7.42 -3.61
C TYR A 85 -8.80 -8.16 -4.92
N ILE A 86 -7.75 -7.77 -5.66
CA ILE A 86 -7.39 -8.44 -6.91
C ILE A 86 -6.56 -9.70 -6.64
N ILE A 87 -5.79 -9.73 -5.56
CA ILE A 87 -5.03 -10.92 -5.13
C ILE A 87 -5.98 -12.07 -4.79
N GLU A 88 -7.16 -11.79 -4.23
CA GLU A 88 -8.20 -12.80 -4.02
C GLU A 88 -8.53 -13.53 -5.32
N VAL A 89 -8.70 -12.79 -6.42
CA VAL A 89 -8.97 -13.35 -7.75
C VAL A 89 -7.76 -14.13 -8.28
N VAL A 90 -6.56 -13.54 -8.19
CA VAL A 90 -5.29 -14.20 -8.61
C VAL A 90 -5.10 -15.57 -7.95
N ILE A 91 -5.40 -15.67 -6.64
CA ILE A 91 -5.32 -16.94 -5.90
C ILE A 91 -6.41 -17.92 -6.36
N ALA A 92 -7.65 -17.44 -6.48
CA ALA A 92 -8.78 -18.27 -6.89
C ALA A 92 -8.59 -18.87 -8.29
N GLU A 93 -7.96 -18.17 -9.21
CA GLU A 93 -7.66 -18.60 -10.56
C GLU A 93 -6.36 -19.43 -10.67
N GLY A 94 -5.62 -19.58 -9.56
CA GLY A 94 -4.39 -20.36 -9.55
C GLY A 94 -3.22 -19.68 -10.27
N LEU A 95 -3.24 -18.36 -10.40
CA LEU A 95 -2.21 -17.54 -11.04
C LEU A 95 -1.02 -17.26 -10.11
N SER A 96 -1.12 -17.57 -8.81
CA SER A 96 0.00 -17.53 -7.86
C SER A 96 0.42 -18.92 -7.40
N GLN A 97 1.71 -19.08 -7.08
CA GLN A 97 2.22 -20.30 -6.45
C GLN A 97 2.27 -20.15 -4.93
N LYS A 98 2.23 -21.28 -4.21
CA LYS A 98 2.42 -21.26 -2.77
C LYS A 98 3.83 -20.84 -2.40
N LEU A 99 3.94 -19.98 -1.41
CA LEU A 99 5.21 -19.51 -0.88
C LEU A 99 5.90 -20.59 -0.01
N ASP A 100 7.18 -20.76 -0.24
CA ASP A 100 8.07 -21.46 0.70
C ASP A 100 8.61 -20.45 1.71
N THR A 101 7.89 -20.26 2.82
CA THR A 101 8.26 -19.29 3.86
C THR A 101 9.61 -19.59 4.51
N SER A 102 10.14 -20.83 4.38
CA SER A 102 11.49 -21.17 4.87
C SER A 102 12.60 -20.45 4.10
N LYS A 103 12.30 -19.94 2.90
CA LYS A 103 13.20 -19.11 2.09
C LYS A 103 13.23 -17.64 2.51
N LEU A 104 12.29 -17.20 3.35
CA LEU A 104 12.15 -15.82 3.84
C LEU A 104 12.74 -15.71 5.26
N LYS A 105 13.97 -15.21 5.36
CA LYS A 105 14.72 -15.15 6.63
C LYS A 105 14.08 -14.25 7.68
N ASN A 106 13.41 -13.20 7.22
CA ASN A 106 12.78 -12.19 8.07
C ASN A 106 11.24 -12.35 8.14
N TYR A 107 10.71 -13.55 7.87
CA TYR A 107 9.27 -13.80 7.83
C TYR A 107 8.55 -13.40 9.13
N GLU A 108 9.16 -13.66 10.28
CA GLU A 108 8.61 -13.31 11.61
C GLU A 108 8.53 -11.80 11.87
N GLN A 109 9.11 -10.98 11.00
CA GLN A 109 9.05 -9.53 11.10
C GLN A 109 7.75 -8.95 10.52
N TYR A 110 6.98 -9.71 9.74
CA TYR A 110 5.69 -9.22 9.23
C TYR A 110 4.74 -8.93 10.38
N ASN A 111 4.04 -7.78 10.29
CA ASN A 111 3.10 -7.34 11.32
C ASN A 111 1.87 -8.26 11.29
N PRO A 112 1.55 -8.96 12.41
CA PRO A 112 0.43 -9.89 12.47
C PRO A 112 -0.93 -9.27 12.12
N VAL A 113 -1.09 -7.95 12.28
CA VAL A 113 -2.32 -7.23 11.93
C VAL A 113 -2.63 -7.35 10.44
N PHE A 114 -1.61 -7.44 9.58
CA PHE A 114 -1.74 -7.52 8.13
C PHE A 114 -1.63 -8.95 7.59
N MET A 115 -1.45 -9.94 8.46
CA MET A 115 -1.37 -11.35 8.11
C MET A 115 -2.73 -12.04 8.22
N SER A 116 -2.88 -13.21 7.59
CA SER A 116 -4.06 -14.08 7.68
C SER A 116 -5.37 -13.38 7.28
N GLN A 117 -5.29 -12.52 6.27
CA GLN A 117 -6.43 -11.79 5.76
C GLN A 117 -7.34 -12.68 4.89
N PHE A 118 -8.54 -12.19 4.56
CA PHE A 118 -9.57 -12.93 3.85
C PHE A 118 -9.10 -13.55 2.53
N TYR A 119 -8.23 -12.86 1.80
CA TYR A 119 -7.69 -13.32 0.51
C TYR A 119 -6.65 -14.45 0.64
N ASP A 120 -5.95 -14.52 1.78
CA ASP A 120 -4.97 -15.59 2.08
C ASP A 120 -4.96 -15.96 3.58
N PRO A 121 -6.03 -16.61 4.10
CA PRO A 121 -6.21 -16.83 5.54
C PRO A 121 -5.12 -17.67 6.20
N LYS A 122 -4.33 -18.40 5.42
CA LYS A 122 -3.25 -19.26 5.90
C LYS A 122 -1.87 -18.71 5.61
N ASN A 123 -1.77 -17.55 4.96
CA ASN A 123 -0.51 -16.97 4.49
C ASN A 123 0.29 -17.94 3.61
N GLU A 124 -0.41 -18.65 2.71
CA GLU A 124 0.20 -19.65 1.84
C GLU A 124 0.72 -19.07 0.51
N TYR A 125 0.21 -17.90 0.10
CA TYR A 125 0.45 -17.34 -1.23
C TYR A 125 1.10 -15.97 -1.22
N THR A 126 0.93 -15.22 -0.12
CA THR A 126 1.29 -13.81 -0.07
C THR A 126 2.09 -13.43 1.16
N VAL A 127 2.81 -12.31 1.05
CA VAL A 127 3.31 -11.54 2.19
C VAL A 127 2.90 -10.08 2.04
N PRO A 128 2.45 -9.38 3.12
CA PRO A 128 2.07 -8.00 3.04
C PRO A 128 3.29 -7.12 2.72
N TYR A 129 3.11 -6.14 1.83
CA TYR A 129 4.12 -5.12 1.54
C TYR A 129 3.88 -3.87 2.38
N ALA A 130 2.70 -3.27 2.26
CA ALA A 130 2.32 -2.09 3.02
C ALA A 130 0.80 -2.02 3.17
N ALA A 131 0.29 -1.18 4.09
CA ALA A 131 -1.14 -0.99 4.26
C ALA A 131 -1.54 0.47 4.02
N GLY A 132 -2.60 0.66 3.23
CA GLY A 132 -3.24 1.95 3.01
C GLY A 132 -4.38 2.18 4.00
N ILE A 133 -4.30 3.25 4.80
CA ILE A 133 -5.35 3.62 5.75
C ILE A 133 -5.75 5.06 5.48
N PRO A 134 -6.86 5.31 4.77
CA PRO A 134 -7.35 6.66 4.58
C PRO A 134 -7.80 7.28 5.92
N LEU A 135 -7.41 8.54 6.15
CA LEU A 135 -7.69 9.25 7.40
C LEU A 135 -8.26 10.64 7.16
N ILE A 136 -8.90 11.17 8.18
CA ILE A 136 -9.33 12.57 8.18
C ILE A 136 -8.16 13.46 8.56
N VAL A 137 -7.97 14.54 7.79
CA VAL A 137 -7.05 15.64 8.12
C VAL A 137 -7.86 16.92 8.19
N TYR A 138 -7.64 17.76 9.21
CA TYR A 138 -8.27 19.06 9.30
C TYR A 138 -7.33 20.15 9.79
N ASN A 139 -7.63 21.40 9.42
CA ASN A 139 -6.91 22.58 9.87
C ASN A 139 -7.70 23.25 11.02
N PRO A 140 -7.21 23.17 12.27
CA PRO A 140 -7.89 23.76 13.41
C PRO A 140 -7.92 25.30 13.40
N ALA A 141 -7.13 25.95 12.53
CA ALA A 141 -7.20 27.39 12.33
C ALA A 141 -8.28 27.81 11.30
N ALA A 142 -8.79 26.86 10.50
CA ALA A 142 -9.78 27.13 9.46
C ALA A 142 -11.22 26.69 9.86
N THR A 143 -11.40 25.99 10.98
CA THR A 143 -12.72 25.58 11.48
C THR A 143 -12.72 25.49 13.01
N ASP A 144 -13.87 25.86 13.61
CA ASP A 144 -14.12 25.66 15.04
C ASP A 144 -14.65 24.23 15.34
N VAL A 145 -14.85 23.40 14.32
CA VAL A 145 -15.32 22.02 14.49
C VAL A 145 -14.16 21.17 14.98
N GLU A 146 -14.28 20.59 16.17
CA GLU A 146 -13.35 19.56 16.65
C GLU A 146 -13.74 18.22 16.04
N ILE A 147 -12.92 17.73 15.07
CA ILE A 147 -13.19 16.48 14.37
C ILE A 147 -12.53 15.32 15.13
N LYS A 148 -13.31 14.29 15.49
CA LYS A 148 -12.87 13.07 16.23
C LYS A 148 -13.26 11.79 15.51
N GLY A 149 -14.04 11.86 14.46
CA GLY A 149 -14.52 10.71 13.71
C GLY A 149 -15.21 11.09 12.42
N TYR A 150 -15.66 10.08 11.73
CA TYR A 150 -16.35 10.26 10.44
C TYR A 150 -17.60 11.09 10.56
N GLU A 151 -18.39 10.88 11.65
CA GLU A 151 -19.66 11.59 11.88
C GLU A 151 -19.48 13.10 11.87
N ASP A 152 -18.35 13.62 12.30
CA ASP A 152 -18.10 15.05 12.39
C ASP A 152 -18.01 15.73 11.01
N LEU A 153 -17.77 14.97 9.94
CA LEU A 153 -17.77 15.49 8.57
C LEU A 153 -19.18 15.97 8.12
N TRP A 154 -20.26 15.48 8.74
CA TRP A 154 -21.63 15.92 8.49
C TRP A 154 -22.02 17.19 9.25
N ASN A 155 -21.09 17.81 10.00
CA ASN A 155 -21.38 19.05 10.72
C ASN A 155 -21.69 20.18 9.72
N PRO A 156 -22.84 20.87 9.83
CA PRO A 156 -23.18 21.94 8.90
C PRO A 156 -22.20 23.12 8.87
N ALA A 157 -21.37 23.29 9.92
CA ALA A 157 -20.33 24.30 9.93
C ALA A 157 -19.18 24.00 8.94
N LEU A 158 -19.18 22.83 8.32
CA LEU A 158 -18.26 22.42 7.25
C LEU A 158 -18.90 22.56 5.84
N GLU A 159 -20.00 23.30 5.69
CA GLU A 159 -20.64 23.53 4.38
C GLU A 159 -19.63 24.05 3.35
N ASP A 160 -19.54 23.36 2.17
CA ASP A 160 -18.61 23.65 1.05
C ASP A 160 -17.13 23.70 1.50
N ASN A 161 -16.73 22.85 2.45
CA ASN A 161 -15.43 22.97 3.13
C ASN A 161 -14.73 21.63 3.42
N VAL A 162 -15.15 20.56 2.73
CA VAL A 162 -14.59 19.21 2.86
C VAL A 162 -14.07 18.70 1.51
N ALA A 163 -12.85 18.13 1.50
CA ALA A 163 -12.31 17.39 0.36
C ALA A 163 -12.39 15.89 0.62
N LEU A 164 -12.80 15.12 -0.39
CA LEU A 164 -12.90 13.66 -0.30
C LEU A 164 -12.10 12.98 -1.43
N ILE A 165 -11.55 11.80 -1.13
CA ILE A 165 -11.09 10.87 -2.16
C ILE A 165 -12.26 10.28 -2.93
N GLY A 166 -12.03 9.85 -4.19
CA GLY A 166 -13.07 9.34 -5.11
C GLY A 166 -13.36 7.85 -4.97
N ASN A 167 -12.75 7.14 -4.04
CA ASN A 167 -12.99 5.72 -3.83
C ASN A 167 -14.35 5.48 -3.17
N TYR A 168 -15.32 5.04 -3.99
CA TYR A 168 -16.70 4.88 -3.55
C TYR A 168 -16.91 3.84 -2.45
N ARG A 169 -16.16 2.73 -2.46
CA ARG A 169 -16.26 1.70 -1.41
C ARG A 169 -15.80 2.25 -0.07
N VAL A 170 -14.73 3.05 -0.07
CA VAL A 170 -14.21 3.69 1.13
C VAL A 170 -15.20 4.75 1.64
N ILE A 171 -15.74 5.62 0.78
CA ILE A 171 -16.66 6.69 1.18
C ILE A 171 -18.02 6.14 1.64
N ASN A 172 -18.58 5.15 0.95
CA ASN A 172 -19.77 4.43 1.44
C ASN A 172 -19.47 3.73 2.78
N GLY A 173 -18.28 3.14 2.89
CA GLY A 173 -17.82 2.44 4.09
C GLY A 173 -17.71 3.33 5.32
N ILE A 174 -17.12 4.52 5.22
CA ILE A 174 -17.09 5.45 6.36
C ILE A 174 -18.49 5.87 6.80
N THR A 175 -19.43 5.95 5.85
CA THR A 175 -20.84 6.25 6.16
C THR A 175 -21.49 5.07 6.90
N LEU A 176 -21.24 3.83 6.48
CA LEU A 176 -21.66 2.61 7.19
C LEU A 176 -21.12 2.60 8.61
N LYS A 177 -19.84 2.91 8.81
CA LYS A 177 -19.23 2.98 10.15
C LYS A 177 -19.95 3.97 11.07
N THR A 178 -20.40 5.11 10.57
CA THR A 178 -21.21 6.06 11.36
C THR A 178 -22.58 5.51 11.79
N LEU A 179 -23.04 4.43 11.16
CA LEU A 179 -24.27 3.71 11.52
C LEU A 179 -23.97 2.47 12.39
N GLY A 180 -22.71 2.22 12.73
CA GLY A 180 -22.26 1.05 13.49
C GLY A 180 -22.19 -0.24 12.67
N GLU A 181 -22.20 -0.12 11.33
CA GLU A 181 -22.12 -1.25 10.41
C GLU A 181 -20.68 -1.53 9.98
N SER A 182 -20.42 -2.73 9.43
CA SER A 182 -19.16 -3.08 8.80
C SER A 182 -19.00 -2.39 7.45
N PHE A 183 -17.75 -2.08 7.03
CA PHE A 183 -17.41 -1.70 5.65
C PHE A 183 -17.89 -2.76 4.63
N ASN A 184 -17.97 -4.01 5.07
CA ASN A 184 -18.24 -5.17 4.24
C ASN A 184 -19.65 -5.73 4.42
N THR A 185 -20.58 -4.94 4.98
CA THR A 185 -21.97 -5.39 5.12
C THR A 185 -22.60 -5.68 3.75
N GLU A 186 -23.26 -6.82 3.65
CA GLU A 186 -24.06 -7.20 2.48
C GLU A 186 -25.56 -6.97 2.70
N ASN A 187 -25.92 -6.38 3.84
CA ASN A 187 -27.30 -6.02 4.13
C ASN A 187 -27.72 -4.81 3.31
N LEU A 188 -28.49 -5.05 2.25
CA LEU A 188 -28.92 -4.01 1.30
C LEU A 188 -29.70 -2.89 1.97
N ASP A 189 -30.48 -3.16 3.01
CA ASP A 189 -31.22 -2.13 3.74
C ASP A 189 -30.29 -1.20 4.53
N ASN A 190 -29.19 -1.74 5.09
CA ASN A 190 -28.20 -0.95 5.77
C ASN A 190 -27.37 -0.13 4.78
N ILE A 191 -27.02 -0.70 3.61
CA ILE A 191 -26.36 0.01 2.52
C ILE A 191 -27.23 1.17 2.02
N LYS A 192 -28.55 0.97 1.82
CA LYS A 192 -29.49 2.02 1.43
C LYS A 192 -29.56 3.15 2.46
N LYS A 193 -29.65 2.80 3.76
CA LYS A 193 -29.65 3.81 4.85
C LYS A 193 -28.34 4.62 4.87
N ALA A 194 -27.20 3.96 4.62
CA ALA A 194 -25.93 4.65 4.49
C ALA A 194 -25.95 5.60 3.28
N GLY A 195 -26.49 5.19 2.14
CA GLY A 195 -26.66 6.06 0.97
C GLY A 195 -27.52 7.30 1.25
N GLU A 196 -28.67 7.14 1.93
CA GLU A 196 -29.51 8.25 2.36
C GLU A 196 -28.77 9.22 3.31
N LYS A 197 -27.90 8.69 4.16
CA LYS A 197 -27.04 9.49 5.04
C LYS A 197 -25.92 10.18 4.26
N LEU A 198 -25.27 9.46 3.33
CA LEU A 198 -24.20 10.00 2.50
C LEU A 198 -24.66 11.21 1.68
N LEU A 199 -25.86 11.17 1.12
CA LEU A 199 -26.44 12.33 0.40
C LEU A 199 -26.52 13.60 1.26
N LYS A 200 -26.64 13.47 2.59
CA LYS A 200 -26.64 14.62 3.51
C LYS A 200 -25.24 15.21 3.74
N LEU A 201 -24.19 14.52 3.32
CA LEU A 201 -22.84 15.05 3.33
C LEU A 201 -22.55 15.96 2.14
N ALA A 202 -23.29 15.80 1.04
CA ALA A 202 -23.03 16.52 -0.21
C ALA A 202 -22.88 18.04 -0.06
N PRO A 203 -23.71 18.76 0.75
CA PRO A 203 -23.55 20.21 0.95
C PRO A 203 -22.20 20.60 1.58
N ASN A 204 -21.55 19.69 2.31
CA ASN A 204 -20.25 19.96 2.94
C ASN A 204 -19.07 19.73 2.00
N VAL A 205 -19.30 19.00 0.91
CA VAL A 205 -18.23 18.59 -0.01
C VAL A 205 -17.94 19.68 -1.03
N ARG A 206 -16.72 20.19 -0.99
CA ARG A 206 -16.17 21.15 -1.95
C ARG A 206 -15.61 20.47 -3.17
N VAL A 207 -14.93 19.32 -2.97
CA VAL A 207 -14.23 18.62 -4.05
C VAL A 207 -14.10 17.13 -3.76
N ILE A 208 -14.18 16.34 -4.82
CA ILE A 208 -13.82 14.92 -4.84
C ILE A 208 -12.67 14.75 -5.82
N ASN A 209 -11.51 14.27 -5.33
CA ASN A 209 -10.29 14.12 -6.13
C ASN A 209 -9.42 12.99 -5.57
N ASP A 210 -8.77 12.21 -6.44
CA ASP A 210 -7.89 11.09 -6.01
C ASP A 210 -6.40 11.41 -6.10
N SER A 211 -6.00 12.31 -7.00
CA SER A 211 -4.58 12.50 -7.33
C SER A 211 -3.86 13.43 -6.35
N ASN A 212 -4.50 14.52 -5.94
CA ASN A 212 -3.87 15.59 -5.16
C ASN A 212 -4.83 16.25 -4.16
N THR A 213 -5.65 15.45 -3.50
CA THR A 213 -6.69 15.92 -2.57
C THR A 213 -6.10 16.76 -1.44
N GLN A 214 -4.88 16.49 -1.00
CA GLN A 214 -4.17 17.26 0.02
C GLN A 214 -3.89 18.71 -0.39
N ASP A 215 -3.83 19.03 -1.67
CA ASP A 215 -3.53 20.42 -2.12
C ASP A 215 -4.64 21.37 -1.75
N PHE A 216 -5.89 20.91 -1.66
CA PHE A 216 -7.03 21.73 -1.30
C PHE A 216 -7.00 22.20 0.16
N ILE A 217 -6.52 21.35 1.09
CA ILE A 217 -6.34 21.78 2.49
C ILE A 217 -5.08 22.62 2.66
N LEU A 218 -4.02 22.35 1.90
CA LEU A 218 -2.79 23.14 1.92
C LEU A 218 -2.95 24.54 1.36
N SER A 219 -3.78 24.68 0.32
CA SER A 219 -4.14 26.02 -0.23
C SER A 219 -5.11 26.79 0.65
N GLY A 220 -5.76 26.15 1.62
CA GLY A 220 -6.81 26.74 2.45
C GLY A 220 -8.17 26.79 1.77
N GLU A 221 -8.35 26.07 0.66
CA GLU A 221 -9.64 25.98 -0.04
C GLU A 221 -10.66 25.15 0.74
N VAL A 222 -10.20 24.19 1.56
CA VAL A 222 -11.02 23.40 2.49
C VAL A 222 -10.41 23.41 3.89
N ALA A 223 -11.27 23.26 4.91
CA ALA A 223 -10.83 23.14 6.31
C ALA A 223 -10.60 21.68 6.73
N ALA A 224 -11.22 20.71 6.08
CA ALA A 224 -11.11 19.30 6.40
C ALA A 224 -11.11 18.45 5.13
N GLY A 225 -10.59 17.23 5.25
CA GLY A 225 -10.66 16.27 4.16
C GLY A 225 -10.42 14.85 4.64
N PHE A 226 -10.73 13.90 3.77
CA PHE A 226 -10.49 12.48 3.96
C PHE A 226 -9.57 12.00 2.84
N PHE A 227 -8.36 11.57 3.20
CA PHE A 227 -7.22 11.41 2.31
C PHE A 227 -6.62 10.01 2.37
N TYR A 228 -6.01 9.54 1.27
CA TYR A 228 -5.16 8.37 1.28
C TYR A 228 -3.90 8.58 2.14
N SER A 229 -3.29 7.50 2.64
CA SER A 229 -2.13 7.55 3.52
C SER A 229 -1.00 8.45 3.02
N SER A 230 -0.60 8.31 1.76
CA SER A 230 0.46 9.15 1.16
C SER A 230 0.09 10.64 1.12
N GLN A 231 -1.18 10.96 0.89
CA GLN A 231 -1.69 12.33 0.91
C GLN A 231 -1.76 12.91 2.32
N VAL A 232 -2.10 12.09 3.33
CA VAL A 232 -2.03 12.47 4.75
C VAL A 232 -0.61 12.85 5.13
N VAL A 233 0.37 12.02 4.75
CA VAL A 233 1.79 12.29 4.96
C VAL A 233 2.20 13.59 4.27
N ALA A 234 1.88 13.74 2.98
CA ALA A 234 2.23 14.93 2.21
C ALA A 234 1.62 16.22 2.82
N ALA A 235 0.34 16.18 3.23
CA ALA A 235 -0.32 17.32 3.88
C ALA A 235 0.38 17.71 5.18
N LYS A 236 0.68 16.75 6.03
CA LYS A 236 1.28 16.98 7.35
C LYS A 236 2.73 17.44 7.25
N MET A 237 3.51 16.89 6.33
CA MET A 237 4.87 17.32 6.06
C MET A 237 4.93 18.77 5.54
N ALA A 238 3.95 19.19 4.74
CA ALA A 238 3.84 20.55 4.24
C ALA A 238 3.29 21.55 5.30
N ASN A 239 2.44 21.08 6.22
CA ASN A 239 1.86 21.91 7.28
C ASN A 239 1.70 21.10 8.58
N ALA A 240 2.66 21.29 9.51
CA ALA A 240 2.70 20.61 10.79
C ALA A 240 1.52 20.93 11.74
N ASP A 241 0.80 22.04 11.53
CA ASP A 241 -0.34 22.45 12.36
C ASP A 241 -1.63 21.67 12.05
N LEU A 242 -1.69 21.01 10.89
CA LEU A 242 -2.82 20.13 10.54
C LEU A 242 -2.98 19.01 11.57
N LYS A 243 -4.21 18.61 11.83
CA LYS A 243 -4.57 17.51 12.73
C LYS A 243 -4.97 16.29 11.93
N ILE A 244 -4.41 15.16 12.31
CA ILE A 244 -4.80 13.84 11.80
C ILE A 244 -5.77 13.22 12.80
N VAL A 245 -6.83 12.60 12.29
CA VAL A 245 -7.84 11.93 13.10
C VAL A 245 -7.90 10.46 12.73
N HIS A 246 -7.66 9.62 13.73
CA HIS A 246 -8.01 8.21 13.68
C HIS A 246 -9.46 8.07 14.13
N PRO A 247 -10.40 7.80 13.21
CA PRO A 247 -11.82 7.88 13.54
C PRO A 247 -12.25 6.87 14.60
N LYS A 248 -12.99 7.35 15.59
CA LYS A 248 -13.51 6.55 16.71
C LYS A 248 -14.47 5.43 16.28
N GLU A 249 -15.06 5.54 15.09
CA GLU A 249 -15.95 4.55 14.49
C GLU A 249 -15.21 3.31 13.98
N GLY A 250 -13.88 3.37 13.90
CA GLY A 250 -13.00 2.32 13.40
C GLY A 250 -12.42 2.61 12.01
N LEU A 251 -11.31 1.97 11.70
CA LEU A 251 -10.58 2.19 10.45
C LEU A 251 -11.00 1.20 9.38
N GLY A 252 -11.06 1.67 8.12
CA GLY A 252 -11.04 0.81 6.95
C GLY A 252 -9.65 0.85 6.32
N PHE A 253 -9.10 -0.28 5.91
CA PHE A 253 -7.79 -0.35 5.29
C PHE A 253 -7.74 -1.33 4.13
N GLY A 254 -6.77 -1.13 3.22
CA GLY A 254 -6.38 -2.06 2.19
C GLY A 254 -4.93 -2.47 2.37
N ILE A 255 -4.56 -3.62 1.83
CA ILE A 255 -3.20 -4.16 1.92
C ILE A 255 -2.65 -4.36 0.51
N MET A 256 -1.53 -3.74 0.23
CA MET A 256 -0.69 -4.14 -0.89
C MET A 256 0.13 -5.35 -0.47
N ALA A 257 -0.04 -6.47 -1.16
CA ALA A 257 0.69 -7.68 -0.86
C ALA A 257 1.49 -8.19 -2.06
N SER A 258 2.56 -8.90 -1.75
CA SER A 258 3.47 -9.49 -2.74
C SER A 258 3.13 -10.95 -2.94
N PHE A 259 3.13 -11.41 -4.19
CA PHE A 259 2.98 -12.83 -4.54
C PHE A 259 3.91 -13.22 -5.70
N ILE A 260 4.22 -14.49 -5.78
CA ILE A 260 5.02 -15.07 -6.85
C ILE A 260 4.06 -15.74 -7.84
N PRO A 261 4.01 -15.32 -9.13
CA PRO A 261 3.16 -15.93 -10.14
C PRO A 261 3.41 -17.44 -10.30
N SER A 262 2.35 -18.16 -10.70
CA SER A 262 2.39 -19.63 -10.77
C SER A 262 3.45 -20.17 -11.73
N LYS A 263 3.78 -19.46 -12.79
CA LYS A 263 4.83 -19.80 -13.77
C LYS A 263 6.02 -18.84 -13.77
N ALA A 264 6.31 -18.21 -12.62
CA ALA A 264 7.44 -17.29 -12.49
C ALA A 264 8.74 -17.91 -13.03
N PRO A 265 9.43 -17.25 -14.00
CA PRO A 265 10.67 -17.78 -14.60
C PRO A 265 11.81 -17.92 -13.58
N ASN A 266 11.87 -17.04 -12.57
CA ASN A 266 12.95 -16.98 -11.58
C ASN A 266 12.42 -16.70 -10.16
N ALA A 267 11.67 -17.64 -9.59
CA ALA A 267 11.15 -17.53 -8.24
C ALA A 267 12.25 -17.29 -7.16
N ASP A 268 13.48 -17.77 -7.38
CA ASP A 268 14.59 -17.54 -6.44
C ASP A 268 15.01 -16.06 -6.41
N ALA A 269 14.91 -15.32 -7.52
CA ALA A 269 15.11 -13.88 -7.54
C ALA A 269 13.99 -13.15 -6.78
N ALA A 270 12.73 -13.60 -6.90
CA ALA A 270 11.60 -13.07 -6.14
C ALA A 270 11.80 -13.24 -4.63
N TYR A 271 12.16 -14.44 -4.17
CA TYR A 271 12.49 -14.68 -2.75
C TYR A 271 13.65 -13.80 -2.26
N ALA A 272 14.68 -13.64 -3.08
CA ALA A 272 15.82 -12.79 -2.73
C ALA A 272 15.39 -11.31 -2.59
N PHE A 273 14.47 -10.85 -3.43
CA PHE A 273 13.97 -9.47 -3.34
C PHE A 273 13.05 -9.28 -2.13
N LEU A 274 12.12 -10.21 -1.88
CA LEU A 274 11.27 -10.19 -0.69
C LEU A 274 12.11 -10.17 0.60
N ASP A 275 13.14 -11.00 0.68
CA ASP A 275 14.08 -11.01 1.81
C ASP A 275 14.82 -9.67 1.95
N TYR A 276 15.23 -9.08 0.83
CA TYR A 276 15.98 -7.82 0.80
C TYR A 276 15.13 -6.62 1.25
N ILE A 277 13.93 -6.47 0.68
CA ILE A 277 13.04 -5.36 1.06
C ILE A 277 12.48 -5.51 2.47
N ASN A 278 12.43 -6.75 3.01
CA ASN A 278 11.97 -7.03 4.37
C ASN A 278 13.09 -6.97 5.43
N GLN A 279 14.34 -6.63 5.06
CA GLN A 279 15.35 -6.18 6.02
C GLN A 279 14.87 -4.88 6.65
N GLN A 280 15.00 -4.75 7.97
CA GLN A 280 14.39 -3.66 8.73
C GLN A 280 14.74 -2.26 8.21
N GLU A 281 16.01 -2.05 7.86
CA GLU A 281 16.51 -0.77 7.33
C GLU A 281 15.96 -0.47 5.93
N ASN A 282 15.84 -1.49 5.08
CA ASN A 282 15.30 -1.34 3.74
C ASN A 282 13.79 -1.14 3.78
N ALA A 283 13.11 -1.90 4.63
CA ALA A 283 11.67 -1.78 4.85
C ALA A 283 11.30 -0.37 5.34
N ALA A 284 12.02 0.17 6.34
CA ALA A 284 11.78 1.52 6.83
C ALA A 284 11.88 2.57 5.72
N LYS A 285 12.92 2.47 4.86
CA LYS A 285 13.08 3.38 3.71
C LYS A 285 11.95 3.26 2.70
N CYS A 286 11.49 2.03 2.41
CA CYS A 286 10.36 1.82 1.51
C CYS A 286 9.10 2.49 2.04
N TYR A 287 8.76 2.28 3.32
CA TYR A 287 7.55 2.87 3.92
C TYR A 287 7.61 4.39 3.98
N GLU A 288 8.76 4.97 4.36
CA GLU A 288 8.93 6.43 4.35
C GLU A 288 8.81 7.02 2.93
N TYR A 289 9.27 6.28 1.92
CA TYR A 289 9.20 6.72 0.53
C TYR A 289 7.78 6.73 -0.03
N ILE A 290 7.03 5.64 0.20
CA ILE A 290 5.66 5.53 -0.33
C ILE A 290 4.60 6.20 0.56
N GLY A 291 4.91 6.47 1.84
CA GLY A 291 3.97 7.09 2.79
C GLY A 291 2.81 6.16 3.19
N TYR A 292 3.06 4.86 3.33
CA TYR A 292 2.07 3.85 3.72
C TYR A 292 2.47 3.18 5.04
N TYR A 293 1.48 2.59 5.73
CA TYR A 293 1.70 1.94 7.00
C TYR A 293 2.61 0.72 6.91
N CYS A 294 3.49 0.61 7.89
CA CYS A 294 4.55 -0.36 7.96
C CYS A 294 4.01 -1.78 8.18
N ALA A 295 4.20 -2.66 7.20
CA ALA A 295 3.87 -4.07 7.33
C ALA A 295 5.00 -4.91 7.94
N ASN A 296 6.18 -4.33 8.18
CA ASN A 296 7.30 -4.95 8.87
C ASN A 296 7.44 -4.37 10.28
N LYS A 297 7.05 -5.16 11.29
CA LYS A 297 7.11 -4.73 12.70
C LYS A 297 8.54 -4.42 13.17
N GLY A 298 9.55 -5.11 12.62
CA GLY A 298 10.95 -4.86 12.96
C GLY A 298 11.46 -3.51 12.43
N ALA A 299 10.82 -2.93 11.42
CA ALA A 299 11.17 -1.63 10.85
C ALA A 299 10.52 -0.45 11.60
N GLU A 300 9.48 -0.67 12.41
CA GLU A 300 8.73 0.40 13.09
C GLU A 300 9.64 1.31 13.94
N ASP A 301 10.67 0.74 14.60
CA ASP A 301 11.59 1.50 15.43
C ASP A 301 12.59 2.34 14.61
N LEU A 302 12.81 1.98 13.36
CA LEU A 302 13.71 2.65 12.43
C LEU A 302 13.03 3.77 11.64
N ILE A 303 11.71 3.81 11.61
CA ILE A 303 10.95 4.92 11.04
C ILE A 303 11.32 6.20 11.81
N SER A 304 11.60 7.28 11.07
CA SER A 304 11.93 8.58 11.66
C SER A 304 10.82 9.08 12.59
N ALA A 305 11.20 9.82 13.64
CA ALA A 305 10.24 10.31 14.62
C ALA A 305 9.14 11.19 13.99
N GLU A 306 9.47 11.88 12.90
CA GLU A 306 8.55 12.70 12.11
C GLU A 306 7.50 11.87 11.37
N MET A 307 7.87 10.67 10.90
CA MET A 307 7.01 9.80 10.11
C MET A 307 6.25 8.75 10.94
N LYS A 308 6.64 8.51 12.19
CA LYS A 308 6.02 7.47 13.04
C LYS A 308 4.51 7.65 13.22
N GLU A 309 4.04 8.87 13.35
CA GLU A 309 2.61 9.19 13.50
C GLU A 309 1.76 8.69 12.31
N PHE A 310 2.39 8.55 11.13
CA PHE A 310 1.71 8.25 9.87
C PHE A 310 1.94 6.83 9.36
N LEU A 311 3.05 6.21 9.76
CA LEU A 311 3.51 4.95 9.19
C LEU A 311 3.48 3.78 10.17
N VAL A 312 3.25 4.07 11.46
CA VAL A 312 3.13 3.04 12.50
C VAL A 312 1.71 3.06 13.05
N LEU A 313 1.05 1.91 13.01
CA LEU A 313 -0.31 1.79 13.53
C LEU A 313 -0.34 2.08 15.03
N PRO A 314 -1.23 2.97 15.50
CA PRO A 314 -1.49 3.09 16.93
C PRO A 314 -1.98 1.75 17.51
N ALA A 315 -1.65 1.48 18.76
CA ALA A 315 -2.00 0.20 19.41
C ALA A 315 -3.51 -0.07 19.50
N ASP A 316 -4.35 0.96 19.43
CA ASP A 316 -5.81 0.92 19.42
C ASP A 316 -6.40 0.85 17.99
N ALA A 317 -5.61 1.10 16.96
CA ALA A 317 -6.03 0.96 15.57
C ALA A 317 -6.29 -0.49 15.13
N ALA A 318 -5.92 -1.46 15.96
CA ALA A 318 -6.21 -2.89 15.71
C ALA A 318 -7.71 -3.25 15.63
N ALA A 319 -8.60 -2.28 15.90
CA ALA A 319 -10.05 -2.40 15.69
C ALA A 319 -10.49 -2.08 14.24
N GLY A 320 -9.55 -1.87 13.31
CA GLY A 320 -9.83 -1.67 11.90
C GLY A 320 -10.28 -2.97 11.20
N GLU A 321 -10.93 -2.82 10.07
CA GLU A 321 -11.30 -3.92 9.18
C GLU A 321 -10.78 -3.67 7.76
N ILE A 322 -10.30 -4.72 7.12
CA ILE A 322 -9.93 -4.68 5.70
C ILE A 322 -11.20 -4.56 4.86
N ILE A 323 -11.14 -3.73 3.81
CA ILE A 323 -12.26 -3.57 2.88
C ILE A 323 -12.21 -4.74 1.89
N GLN A 324 -13.27 -5.54 1.85
CA GLN A 324 -13.36 -6.78 1.06
C GLN A 324 -14.29 -6.61 -0.13
N ASN A 325 -14.16 -7.51 -1.10
CA ASN A 325 -15.18 -7.70 -2.11
C ASN A 325 -16.51 -8.09 -1.44
N VAL A 326 -17.60 -7.66 -2.04
CA VAL A 326 -18.96 -7.97 -1.61
C VAL A 326 -19.71 -8.62 -2.77
N SER A 327 -20.92 -9.13 -2.51
CA SER A 327 -21.77 -9.69 -3.57
C SER A 327 -22.05 -8.66 -4.67
N THR A 328 -22.25 -9.13 -5.90
CA THR A 328 -22.57 -8.28 -7.06
C THR A 328 -23.74 -7.34 -6.76
N GLU A 329 -24.78 -7.80 -6.06
CA GLU A 329 -25.94 -7.01 -5.72
C GLU A 329 -25.59 -5.85 -4.76
N ALA A 330 -24.75 -6.11 -3.76
CA ALA A 330 -24.26 -5.08 -2.85
C ALA A 330 -23.35 -4.08 -3.59
N GLU A 331 -22.48 -4.58 -4.47
CA GLU A 331 -21.55 -3.78 -5.27
C GLU A 331 -22.28 -2.83 -6.23
N GLU A 332 -23.28 -3.33 -6.95
CA GLU A 332 -24.14 -2.52 -7.82
C GLU A 332 -24.84 -1.40 -7.01
N LEU A 333 -25.34 -1.72 -5.82
CA LEU A 333 -25.98 -0.74 -4.95
C LEU A 333 -25.00 0.33 -4.44
N HIS A 334 -23.77 -0.07 -4.07
CA HIS A 334 -22.72 0.89 -3.69
C HIS A 334 -22.36 1.83 -4.85
N SER A 335 -22.25 1.32 -6.06
CA SER A 335 -21.96 2.09 -7.27
C SER A 335 -23.11 3.08 -7.60
N GLU A 336 -24.37 2.64 -7.46
CA GLU A 336 -25.54 3.51 -7.64
C GLU A 336 -25.57 4.65 -6.63
N ILE A 337 -25.38 4.36 -5.34
CA ILE A 337 -25.29 5.35 -4.26
C ILE A 337 -24.20 6.38 -4.55
N TRP A 338 -23.02 5.92 -4.97
CA TRP A 338 -21.92 6.80 -5.31
C TRP A 338 -22.24 7.74 -6.46
N SER A 339 -22.88 7.23 -7.52
CA SER A 339 -23.31 8.05 -8.65
C SER A 339 -24.31 9.14 -8.22
N GLN A 340 -25.27 8.78 -7.36
CA GLN A 340 -26.22 9.75 -6.80
C GLN A 340 -25.55 10.81 -5.93
N PHE A 341 -24.59 10.39 -5.09
CA PHE A 341 -23.85 11.30 -4.23
C PHE A 341 -22.98 12.28 -5.03
N ARG A 342 -22.23 11.80 -6.02
CA ARG A 342 -21.43 12.67 -6.89
C ARG A 342 -22.28 13.74 -7.58
N ASN A 343 -23.43 13.35 -8.13
CA ASN A 343 -24.38 14.29 -8.75
C ASN A 343 -24.92 15.31 -7.76
N ALA A 344 -25.02 14.97 -6.47
CA ALA A 344 -25.49 15.89 -5.43
C ALA A 344 -24.39 16.87 -4.95
N CYS A 345 -23.11 16.57 -5.22
CA CYS A 345 -21.97 17.44 -4.92
C CYS A 345 -21.67 18.45 -6.04
N GLU A 346 -22.26 18.29 -7.23
CA GLU A 346 -22.16 19.22 -8.38
C GLU A 346 -23.18 20.39 -8.26
#